data_f5f1c49c11bf267c4eb44e0b9dac25f1
#
_entry.id   f5f1c49c11bf267c4eb44e0b9dac25f1
#
_cell.length_a   1.000
_cell.length_b   1.000
_cell.length_c   1.000
_cell.angle_alpha   90.00
_cell.angle_beta   90.00
_cell.angle_gamma   90.00
#
_symmetry.space_group_name_H-M   'P 1'
#
loop_
_entity.id
_entity.type
_entity.pdbx_description
1 polymer ?
#
loop_
_entity_poly.entity_id
_entity_poly.type
_entity_poly.pdbx_seq_one_letter_code
_entity_poly.pdbx_strand_id
1 'polypeptide(L)'
;MELWREINAGTYRPSRSIAFIINKPVKREIFAADFRDRVVHHLIAHRLVPLLEEKFIDDSYSTRKGKGTLYGIERVEEHIRLCSENYTRDCYILKIDIRSFFMKISKRRLYDLTEELLHERYGGNDLAILLYLLRETIFNRPEKNCIRKTPPQSWRGLPKDKSLFHSDGSCGLPIGNLTSQLLALNFLDGLDHLISEEWGVKHYGRYVDDMVLVHPSKEHLIEVKAKIAGWLSEHGLSLHPRKIYLQHYTKGVLFIGG
;
A
#
# COMPACT_ATOMS: atom_id res chain seq x y z
N MET A 1 -8.79 7.72 29.82
CA MET A 1 -9.15 6.53 30.64
C MET A 1 -10.24 5.67 30.01
N GLU A 2 -11.23 6.22 29.33
CA GLU A 2 -12.33 5.47 28.69
C GLU A 2 -11.86 4.52 27.57
N LEU A 3 -11.09 5.01 26.59
CA LEU A 3 -10.56 4.20 25.48
C LEU A 3 -9.76 2.98 25.98
N TRP A 4 -8.92 3.16 27.02
CA TRP A 4 -8.16 2.07 27.62
C TRP A 4 -9.07 0.97 28.22
N ARG A 5 -10.17 1.37 28.90
CA ARG A 5 -11.15 0.41 29.45
C ARG A 5 -11.85 -0.35 28.34
N GLU A 6 -12.29 0.33 27.27
CA GLU A 6 -12.94 -0.30 26.12
C GLU A 6 -12.02 -1.31 25.42
N ILE A 7 -10.74 -0.96 25.23
CA ILE A 7 -9.75 -1.87 24.62
C ILE A 7 -9.59 -3.13 25.46
N ASN A 8 -9.37 -2.99 26.78
CA ASN A 8 -9.15 -4.14 27.65
C ASN A 8 -10.42 -4.98 27.87
N ALA A 9 -11.59 -4.36 27.80
CA ALA A 9 -12.87 -5.07 27.90
C ALA A 9 -13.33 -5.71 26.57
N GLY A 10 -12.60 -5.51 25.46
CA GLY A 10 -13.01 -5.99 24.13
C GLY A 10 -14.26 -5.30 23.61
N THR A 11 -14.56 -4.09 24.05
CA THR A 11 -15.77 -3.33 23.67
C THR A 11 -15.47 -2.12 22.75
N TYR A 12 -14.21 -1.87 22.45
CA TYR A 12 -13.84 -0.81 21.50
C TYR A 12 -14.53 -1.00 20.17
N ARG A 13 -15.08 0.08 19.63
CA ARG A 13 -15.57 0.18 18.24
C ARG A 13 -15.06 1.47 17.63
N PRO A 14 -14.70 1.46 16.33
CA PRO A 14 -14.32 2.67 15.64
C PRO A 14 -15.42 3.72 15.67
N SER A 15 -15.02 4.95 15.94
CA SER A 15 -15.88 6.12 15.99
C SER A 15 -16.26 6.59 14.59
N ARG A 16 -17.01 7.68 14.55
CA ARG A 16 -17.47 8.31 13.33
C ARG A 16 -16.32 9.00 12.58
N SER A 17 -16.05 8.58 11.35
CA SER A 17 -15.02 9.19 10.51
C SER A 17 -15.49 10.50 9.86
N ILE A 18 -14.54 11.30 9.39
CA ILE A 18 -14.80 12.48 8.56
C ILE A 18 -14.43 12.15 7.12
N ALA A 19 -15.42 12.17 6.21
CA ALA A 19 -15.24 11.94 4.78
C ALA A 19 -15.16 13.26 4.02
N PHE A 20 -14.16 13.40 3.14
CA PHE A 20 -14.01 14.57 2.28
C PHE A 20 -13.24 14.25 1.01
N ILE A 21 -13.36 15.14 0.02
CA ILE A 21 -12.62 15.05 -1.24
C ILE A 21 -11.45 16.03 -1.25
N ILE A 22 -10.29 15.54 -1.66
CA ILE A 22 -9.16 16.37 -2.11
C ILE A 22 -9.07 16.31 -3.63
N ASN A 23 -8.71 17.44 -4.28
CA ASN A 23 -8.68 17.53 -5.74
C ASN A 23 -7.26 17.55 -6.33
N LYS A 24 -6.24 17.84 -5.53
CA LYS A 24 -4.85 17.95 -5.98
C LYS A 24 -3.96 17.03 -5.16
N PRO A 25 -2.90 16.44 -5.74
CA PRO A 25 -2.56 16.44 -7.18
C PRO A 25 -3.55 15.61 -8.02
N VAL A 26 -4.22 14.63 -7.42
CA VAL A 26 -5.24 13.77 -8.04
C VAL A 26 -6.46 13.71 -7.13
N LYS A 27 -7.65 13.68 -7.71
CA LYS A 27 -8.90 13.59 -6.95
C LYS A 27 -8.97 12.29 -6.15
N ARG A 28 -9.15 12.41 -4.82
CA ARG A 28 -9.21 11.29 -3.89
C ARG A 28 -10.30 11.50 -2.84
N GLU A 29 -10.93 10.42 -2.46
CA GLU A 29 -11.81 10.32 -1.30
C GLU A 29 -10.96 9.99 -0.07
N ILE A 30 -11.12 10.77 0.99
CA ILE A 30 -10.39 10.62 2.25
C ILE A 30 -11.38 10.30 3.37
N PHE A 31 -11.03 9.34 4.21
CA PHE A 31 -11.72 9.04 5.46
C PHE A 31 -10.75 9.26 6.63
N ALA A 32 -10.83 10.42 7.25
CA ALA A 32 -10.04 10.71 8.43
C ALA A 32 -10.73 10.10 9.66
N ALA A 33 -10.01 9.22 10.34
CA ALA A 33 -10.47 8.63 11.60
C ALA A 33 -10.55 9.69 12.71
N ASP A 34 -11.45 9.50 13.67
CA ASP A 34 -11.52 10.28 14.91
C ASP A 34 -10.19 10.21 15.66
N PHE A 35 -9.92 11.20 16.53
CA PHE A 35 -8.67 11.27 17.28
C PHE A 35 -8.44 10.02 18.14
N ARG A 36 -9.48 9.54 18.83
CA ARG A 36 -9.37 8.31 19.64
C ARG A 36 -9.01 7.07 18.80
N ASP A 37 -9.56 6.98 17.59
CA ASP A 37 -9.26 5.87 16.68
C ASP A 37 -7.85 6.00 16.11
N ARG A 38 -7.35 7.23 15.89
CA ARG A 38 -5.95 7.44 15.51
C ARG A 38 -4.99 6.96 16.59
N VAL A 39 -5.34 7.09 17.88
CA VAL A 39 -4.56 6.48 18.98
C VAL A 39 -4.49 4.97 18.81
N VAL A 40 -5.61 4.31 18.49
CA VAL A 40 -5.64 2.86 18.20
C VAL A 40 -4.81 2.51 16.98
N HIS A 41 -4.90 3.29 15.89
CA HIS A 41 -4.07 3.08 14.69
C HIS A 41 -2.57 3.19 15.02
N HIS A 42 -2.18 4.13 15.87
CA HIS A 42 -0.79 4.26 16.33
C HIS A 42 -0.37 3.11 17.24
N LEU A 43 -1.25 2.62 18.10
CA LEU A 43 -0.98 1.45 18.93
C LEU A 43 -0.71 0.20 18.06
N ILE A 44 -1.57 -0.07 17.09
CA ILE A 44 -1.40 -1.15 16.11
C ILE A 44 -0.07 -0.97 15.34
N ALA A 45 0.17 0.22 14.80
CA ALA A 45 1.38 0.52 14.05
C ALA A 45 2.64 0.35 14.89
N HIS A 46 2.64 0.79 16.16
CA HIS A 46 3.77 0.63 17.07
C HIS A 46 4.16 -0.85 17.29
N ARG A 47 3.19 -1.76 17.28
CA ARG A 47 3.44 -3.20 17.41
C ARG A 47 3.83 -3.86 16.09
N LEU A 48 3.24 -3.42 14.97
CA LEU A 48 3.47 -4.04 13.66
C LEU A 48 4.77 -3.55 12.99
N VAL A 49 5.11 -2.27 13.11
CA VAL A 49 6.26 -1.69 12.38
C VAL A 49 7.56 -2.44 12.60
N PRO A 50 7.98 -2.81 13.84
CA PRO A 50 9.22 -3.57 14.01
C PRO A 50 9.23 -4.88 13.23
N LEU A 51 8.12 -5.63 13.26
CA LEU A 51 7.99 -6.93 12.58
C LEU A 51 8.01 -6.78 11.05
N LEU A 52 7.36 -5.73 10.55
CA LEU A 52 7.29 -5.45 9.13
C LEU A 52 8.60 -4.90 8.57
N GLU A 53 9.34 -4.08 9.35
CA GLU A 53 10.65 -3.57 8.93
C GLU A 53 11.69 -4.69 8.75
N GLU A 54 11.62 -5.76 9.57
CA GLU A 54 12.46 -6.95 9.41
C GLU A 54 12.11 -7.79 8.18
N LYS A 55 10.86 -7.67 7.69
CA LYS A 55 10.33 -8.46 6.58
C LYS A 55 10.47 -7.76 5.24
N PHE A 56 10.23 -6.45 5.19
CA PHE A 56 10.19 -5.69 3.94
C PHE A 56 11.54 -5.64 3.25
N ILE A 57 11.54 -5.80 1.93
CA ILE A 57 12.72 -5.50 1.11
C ILE A 57 13.19 -4.07 1.34
N ASP A 58 14.48 -3.80 1.13
CA ASP A 58 15.03 -2.47 1.35
C ASP A 58 14.42 -1.41 0.44
N ASP A 59 14.13 -1.77 -0.79
CA ASP A 59 13.59 -0.88 -1.82
C ASP A 59 12.05 -0.75 -1.85
N SER A 60 11.38 -0.93 -0.70
CA SER A 60 10.01 -0.49 -0.43
C SER A 60 10.06 0.83 0.34
N TYR A 61 9.55 1.95 -0.23
CA TYR A 61 9.91 3.29 0.23
C TYR A 61 8.85 4.04 1.03
N SER A 62 7.57 3.69 0.86
CA SER A 62 6.45 4.41 1.48
C SER A 62 6.30 4.10 2.97
N THR A 63 5.91 5.10 3.77
CA THR A 63 5.50 4.94 5.19
C THR A 63 6.58 4.30 6.09
N ARG A 64 7.83 4.35 5.70
CA ARG A 64 9.00 3.82 6.44
C ARG A 64 9.91 4.96 6.88
N LYS A 65 10.47 4.83 8.10
CA LYS A 65 11.40 5.83 8.67
C LYS A 65 12.67 5.91 7.83
N GLY A 66 13.10 7.14 7.51
CA GLY A 66 14.29 7.39 6.70
C GLY A 66 14.10 7.13 5.19
N LYS A 67 12.92 6.70 4.77
CA LYS A 67 12.55 6.51 3.37
C LYS A 67 11.42 7.48 2.98
N GLY A 68 11.06 7.54 1.74
CA GLY A 68 10.01 8.45 1.27
C GLY A 68 10.23 8.80 -0.20
N THR A 69 9.58 9.85 -0.66
CA THR A 69 9.58 10.24 -2.08
C THR A 69 10.99 10.51 -2.60
N LEU A 70 11.77 11.37 -1.93
CA LEU A 70 13.11 11.71 -2.38
C LEU A 70 14.03 10.49 -2.37
N TYR A 71 14.05 9.73 -1.28
CA TYR A 71 14.82 8.48 -1.18
C TYR A 71 14.46 7.51 -2.32
N GLY A 72 13.17 7.33 -2.62
CA GLY A 72 12.75 6.44 -3.71
C GLY A 72 13.21 6.91 -5.09
N ILE A 73 13.22 8.22 -5.35
CA ILE A 73 13.73 8.79 -6.60
C ILE A 73 15.23 8.54 -6.73
N GLU A 74 16.01 8.84 -5.70
CA GLU A 74 17.45 8.61 -5.65
C GLU A 74 17.81 7.13 -5.83
N ARG A 75 17.05 6.22 -5.21
CA ARG A 75 17.22 4.77 -5.38
C ARG A 75 16.93 4.31 -6.80
N VAL A 76 15.89 4.82 -7.45
CA VAL A 76 15.59 4.47 -8.84
C VAL A 76 16.68 4.98 -9.77
N GLU A 77 17.21 6.18 -9.56
CA GLU A 77 18.37 6.70 -10.31
C GLU A 77 19.59 5.80 -10.11
N GLU A 78 19.88 5.38 -8.89
CA GLU A 78 20.96 4.45 -8.59
C GLU A 78 20.76 3.10 -9.29
N HIS A 79 19.55 2.54 -9.29
CA HIS A 79 19.23 1.32 -10.00
C HIS A 79 19.50 1.44 -11.51
N ILE A 80 19.14 2.56 -12.12
CA ILE A 80 19.42 2.82 -13.53
C ILE A 80 20.93 2.90 -13.77
N ARG A 81 21.65 3.66 -12.93
CA ARG A 81 23.11 3.83 -13.03
C ARG A 81 23.85 2.49 -12.91
N LEU A 82 23.48 1.66 -11.93
CA LEU A 82 24.08 0.35 -11.72
C LEU A 82 23.75 -0.61 -12.84
N CYS A 83 22.50 -0.70 -13.25
CA CYS A 83 22.05 -1.60 -14.32
C CYS A 83 22.65 -1.25 -15.68
N SER A 84 22.87 0.05 -15.96
CA SER A 84 23.48 0.53 -17.19
C SER A 84 25.01 0.63 -17.14
N GLU A 85 25.65 0.16 -16.06
CA GLU A 85 27.10 0.29 -15.84
C GLU A 85 27.59 1.74 -16.06
N ASN A 86 27.00 2.67 -15.28
CA ASN A 86 27.23 4.12 -15.42
C ASN A 86 26.89 4.67 -16.81
N TYR A 87 25.72 4.28 -17.33
CA TYR A 87 25.16 4.77 -18.61
C TYR A 87 25.96 4.39 -19.85
N THR A 88 26.77 3.30 -19.75
CA THR A 88 27.58 2.78 -20.85
C THR A 88 26.92 1.62 -21.59
N ARG A 89 25.94 0.97 -20.96
CA ARG A 89 25.19 -0.15 -21.52
C ARG A 89 23.69 0.13 -21.57
N ASP A 90 23.02 -0.53 -22.48
CA ASP A 90 21.56 -0.45 -22.59
C ASP A 90 20.91 -1.09 -21.36
N CYS A 91 19.90 -0.41 -20.85
CA CYS A 91 18.95 -0.98 -19.91
C CYS A 91 17.55 -0.39 -20.15
N TYR A 92 16.56 -1.11 -19.65
CA TYR A 92 15.16 -0.78 -19.84
C TYR A 92 14.48 -0.58 -18.48
N ILE A 93 13.52 0.32 -18.46
CA ILE A 93 12.73 0.64 -17.30
C ILE A 93 11.30 0.20 -17.56
N LEU A 94 10.77 -0.64 -16.68
CA LEU A 94 9.35 -0.97 -16.62
C LEU A 94 8.74 -0.29 -15.41
N LYS A 95 7.84 0.65 -15.64
CA LYS A 95 7.00 1.24 -14.60
C LYS A 95 5.61 0.63 -14.63
N ILE A 96 5.09 0.30 -13.45
CA ILE A 96 3.78 -0.32 -13.24
C ILE A 96 3.03 0.42 -12.15
N ASP A 97 1.72 0.59 -12.33
CA ASP A 97 0.77 1.11 -11.33
C ASP A 97 -0.38 0.09 -11.18
N ILE A 98 -0.85 -0.14 -9.95
CA ILE A 98 -1.96 -1.05 -9.68
C ILE A 98 -3.27 -0.27 -9.71
N ARG A 99 -4.26 -0.76 -10.46
CA ARG A 99 -5.55 -0.11 -10.61
C ARG A 99 -6.33 -0.09 -9.29
N SER A 100 -6.68 1.11 -8.82
CA SER A 100 -7.56 1.32 -7.66
C SER A 100 -7.14 0.52 -6.42
N PHE A 101 -5.83 0.41 -6.18
CA PHE A 101 -5.20 -0.51 -5.23
C PHE A 101 -5.89 -0.51 -3.87
N PHE A 102 -5.94 0.63 -3.16
CA PHE A 102 -6.56 0.70 -1.83
C PHE A 102 -8.02 0.22 -1.81
N MET A 103 -8.77 0.43 -2.89
CA MET A 103 -10.20 0.04 -2.98
C MET A 103 -10.39 -1.44 -3.30
N LYS A 104 -9.35 -2.13 -3.77
CA LYS A 104 -9.41 -3.53 -4.20
C LYS A 104 -8.77 -4.51 -3.23
N ILE A 105 -8.05 -4.04 -2.22
CA ILE A 105 -7.47 -4.92 -1.20
C ILE A 105 -8.57 -5.70 -0.49
N SER A 106 -8.52 -7.02 -0.56
CA SER A 106 -9.39 -7.92 0.19
C SER A 106 -9.12 -7.79 1.69
N LYS A 107 -10.12 -7.38 2.47
CA LYS A 107 -10.00 -7.22 3.92
C LYS A 107 -9.73 -8.55 4.62
N ARG A 108 -10.35 -9.63 4.15
CA ARG A 108 -10.16 -10.96 4.72
C ARG A 108 -8.72 -11.42 4.51
N ARG A 109 -8.23 -11.39 3.28
CA ARG A 109 -6.86 -11.80 2.98
C ARG A 109 -5.82 -10.95 3.71
N LEU A 110 -6.06 -9.64 3.79
CA LEU A 110 -5.18 -8.73 4.53
C LEU A 110 -5.14 -9.06 6.02
N TYR A 111 -6.29 -9.37 6.61
CA TYR A 111 -6.38 -9.78 8.00
C TYR A 111 -5.62 -11.09 8.22
N ASP A 112 -5.89 -12.12 7.42
CA ASP A 112 -5.26 -13.43 7.53
C ASP A 112 -3.73 -13.34 7.43
N LEU A 113 -3.21 -12.57 6.46
CA LEU A 113 -1.79 -12.32 6.26
C LEU A 113 -1.12 -11.63 7.47
N THR A 114 -1.85 -10.68 8.08
CA THR A 114 -1.32 -9.94 9.23
C THR A 114 -1.46 -10.73 10.52
N GLU A 115 -2.52 -11.51 10.68
CA GLU A 115 -2.72 -12.44 11.78
C GLU A 115 -1.63 -13.51 11.81
N GLU A 116 -1.31 -14.13 10.66
CA GLU A 116 -0.22 -15.10 10.50
C GLU A 116 1.12 -14.50 10.93
N LEU A 117 1.47 -13.32 10.43
CA LEU A 117 2.69 -12.60 10.83
C LEU A 117 2.76 -12.39 12.35
N LEU A 118 1.64 -12.00 12.97
CA LEU A 118 1.58 -11.77 14.42
C LEU A 118 1.74 -13.06 15.21
N HIS A 119 1.12 -14.15 14.78
CA HIS A 119 1.29 -15.46 15.43
C HIS A 119 2.72 -15.99 15.32
N GLU A 120 3.38 -15.76 14.20
CA GLU A 120 4.75 -16.24 13.97
C GLU A 120 5.82 -15.42 14.70
N ARG A 121 5.63 -14.09 14.78
CA ARG A 121 6.74 -13.19 15.18
C ARG A 121 6.45 -12.29 16.37
N TYR A 122 5.20 -12.15 16.82
CA TYR A 122 4.89 -11.24 17.91
C TYR A 122 5.06 -11.92 19.28
N GLY A 123 6.06 -11.48 20.04
CA GLY A 123 6.35 -12.02 21.36
C GLY A 123 5.68 -11.27 22.54
N GLY A 124 4.77 -10.33 22.28
CA GLY A 124 4.10 -9.54 23.32
C GLY A 124 2.94 -10.30 23.99
N ASN A 125 2.66 -9.97 25.25
CA ASN A 125 1.58 -10.59 26.02
C ASN A 125 0.17 -10.08 25.66
N ASP A 126 0.08 -9.06 24.78
CA ASP A 126 -1.16 -8.41 24.35
C ASP A 126 -1.61 -8.83 22.94
N LEU A 127 -1.15 -10.00 22.44
CA LEU A 127 -1.50 -10.51 21.11
C LEU A 127 -3.02 -10.56 20.87
N ALA A 128 -3.79 -11.08 21.82
CA ALA A 128 -5.25 -11.19 21.69
C ALA A 128 -5.91 -9.80 21.53
N ILE A 129 -5.43 -8.80 22.27
CA ILE A 129 -5.90 -7.41 22.16
C ILE A 129 -5.51 -6.84 20.79
N LEU A 130 -4.28 -7.08 20.36
CA LEU A 130 -3.79 -6.58 19.06
C LEU A 130 -4.59 -7.17 17.90
N LEU A 131 -4.85 -8.48 17.90
CA LEU A 131 -5.69 -9.14 16.89
C LEU A 131 -7.13 -8.59 16.88
N TYR A 132 -7.70 -8.38 18.06
CA TYR A 132 -9.00 -7.75 18.20
C TYR A 132 -9.04 -6.33 17.59
N LEU A 133 -8.08 -5.47 17.92
CA LEU A 133 -7.99 -4.12 17.38
C LEU A 133 -7.73 -4.10 15.87
N LEU A 134 -6.88 -5.01 15.40
CA LEU A 134 -6.62 -5.20 13.97
C LEU A 134 -7.90 -5.55 13.22
N ARG A 135 -8.68 -6.49 13.75
CA ARG A 135 -9.97 -6.90 13.18
C ARG A 135 -10.95 -5.73 13.13
N GLU A 136 -11.14 -4.99 14.23
CA GLU A 136 -12.03 -3.83 14.28
C GLU A 136 -11.59 -2.73 13.29
N THR A 137 -10.28 -2.58 13.07
CA THR A 137 -9.72 -1.58 12.16
C THR A 137 -9.88 -1.99 10.69
N ILE A 138 -9.54 -3.23 10.33
CA ILE A 138 -9.58 -3.71 8.93
C ILE A 138 -11.02 -3.83 8.44
N PHE A 139 -11.91 -4.41 9.26
CA PHE A 139 -13.30 -4.64 8.87
C PHE A 139 -14.21 -3.44 9.10
N ASN A 140 -13.68 -2.34 9.64
CA ASN A 140 -14.42 -1.08 9.76
C ASN A 140 -14.98 -0.66 8.38
N ARG A 141 -16.18 -0.08 8.42
CA ARG A 141 -16.88 0.46 7.25
C ARG A 141 -17.17 1.96 7.45
N PRO A 142 -16.14 2.82 7.34
CA PRO A 142 -16.29 4.24 7.63
C PRO A 142 -17.30 4.91 6.69
N GLU A 143 -17.53 4.39 5.50
CA GLU A 143 -18.54 4.91 4.57
C GLU A 143 -19.97 4.77 5.11
N LYS A 144 -20.22 3.86 6.04
CA LYS A 144 -21.51 3.69 6.73
C LYS A 144 -21.64 4.56 7.99
N ASN A 145 -20.52 5.02 8.53
CA ASN A 145 -20.49 5.82 9.77
C ASN A 145 -19.52 6.99 9.62
N CYS A 146 -19.91 8.03 8.85
CA CYS A 146 -19.09 9.22 8.64
C CYS A 146 -19.90 10.50 8.57
N ILE A 147 -19.20 11.61 8.81
CA ILE A 147 -19.67 12.97 8.52
C ILE A 147 -19.02 13.41 7.22
N ARG A 148 -19.80 13.78 6.20
CA ARG A 148 -19.27 14.37 4.97
C ARG A 148 -18.95 15.83 5.20
N LYS A 149 -17.65 16.18 5.21
CA LYS A 149 -17.19 17.56 5.39
C LYS A 149 -17.31 18.40 4.10
N THR A 150 -17.14 17.75 2.93
CA THR A 150 -17.35 18.41 1.63
C THR A 150 -18.76 18.13 1.10
N PRO A 151 -19.36 19.04 0.29
CA PRO A 151 -20.67 18.81 -0.30
C PRO A 151 -20.71 17.54 -1.15
N PRO A 152 -21.85 16.84 -1.26
CA PRO A 152 -21.98 15.62 -2.06
C PRO A 152 -21.55 15.77 -3.52
N GLN A 153 -21.71 16.97 -4.11
CA GLN A 153 -21.28 17.30 -5.46
C GLN A 153 -19.78 17.18 -5.67
N SER A 154 -18.98 17.26 -4.59
CA SER A 154 -17.53 17.10 -4.65
C SER A 154 -17.13 15.69 -5.12
N TRP A 155 -17.99 14.68 -4.96
CA TRP A 155 -17.77 13.32 -5.46
C TRP A 155 -18.02 13.16 -6.97
N ARG A 156 -18.62 14.15 -7.64
CA ARG A 156 -18.82 14.10 -9.10
C ARG A 156 -17.48 13.94 -9.82
N GLY A 157 -17.41 13.00 -10.77
CA GLY A 157 -16.19 12.70 -11.53
C GLY A 157 -15.14 11.86 -10.80
N LEU A 158 -15.37 11.46 -9.53
CA LEU A 158 -14.59 10.39 -8.93
C LEU A 158 -15.10 9.05 -9.47
N PRO A 159 -14.24 8.20 -10.07
CA PRO A 159 -14.65 6.87 -10.52
C PRO A 159 -15.22 6.02 -9.37
N LYS A 160 -16.24 5.21 -9.65
CA LYS A 160 -16.88 4.36 -8.62
C LYS A 160 -15.90 3.39 -7.97
N ASP A 161 -14.95 2.85 -8.74
CA ASP A 161 -13.90 1.95 -8.27
C ASP A 161 -12.79 2.66 -7.44
N LYS A 162 -12.94 3.98 -7.20
CA LYS A 162 -12.07 4.78 -6.32
C LYS A 162 -12.81 5.37 -5.10
N SER A 163 -13.98 4.84 -4.77
CA SER A 163 -14.79 5.31 -3.65
C SER A 163 -15.32 4.15 -2.81
N LEU A 164 -15.12 4.22 -1.49
CA LEU A 164 -15.66 3.26 -0.53
C LEU A 164 -17.19 3.27 -0.48
N PHE A 165 -17.84 4.38 -0.82
CA PHE A 165 -19.32 4.43 -0.89
C PHE A 165 -19.91 3.49 -1.95
N HIS A 166 -19.08 2.96 -2.84
CA HIS A 166 -19.47 1.98 -3.86
C HIS A 166 -18.89 0.58 -3.60
N SER A 167 -18.23 0.36 -2.46
CA SER A 167 -17.74 -0.96 -2.04
C SER A 167 -18.85 -1.77 -1.38
N ASP A 168 -18.83 -3.09 -1.58
CA ASP A 168 -19.68 -4.03 -0.84
C ASP A 168 -19.21 -4.26 0.60
N GLY A 169 -18.01 -3.82 0.92
CA GLY A 169 -17.36 -3.93 2.22
C GLY A 169 -16.42 -5.12 2.39
N SER A 170 -16.37 -6.05 1.44
CA SER A 170 -15.40 -7.15 1.43
C SER A 170 -13.98 -6.69 1.10
N CYS A 171 -13.89 -5.64 0.29
CA CYS A 171 -12.65 -5.00 -0.12
C CYS A 171 -12.64 -3.51 0.25
N GLY A 172 -11.44 -2.96 0.25
CA GLY A 172 -11.22 -1.52 0.35
C GLY A 172 -10.73 -1.05 1.71
N LEU A 173 -9.64 -0.28 1.69
CA LEU A 173 -9.08 0.40 2.85
C LEU A 173 -9.30 1.91 2.75
N PRO A 174 -9.68 2.57 3.85
CA PRO A 174 -9.88 4.03 3.86
C PRO A 174 -8.55 4.76 3.67
N ILE A 175 -8.49 5.64 2.65
CA ILE A 175 -7.32 6.51 2.46
C ILE A 175 -7.37 7.61 3.52
N GLY A 176 -6.22 7.85 4.18
CA GLY A 176 -6.06 8.89 5.21
C GLY A 176 -5.72 8.35 6.59
N ASN A 177 -5.62 7.03 6.76
CA ASN A 177 -5.27 6.39 8.02
C ASN A 177 -3.89 5.71 7.93
N LEU A 178 -3.11 5.80 9.01
CA LEU A 178 -1.76 5.20 9.10
C LEU A 178 -1.79 3.68 8.88
N THR A 179 -2.71 2.98 9.52
CA THR A 179 -2.85 1.53 9.39
C THR A 179 -3.17 1.10 7.96
N SER A 180 -3.98 1.85 7.23
CA SER A 180 -4.28 1.54 5.82
C SER A 180 -3.03 1.55 4.95
N GLN A 181 -2.12 2.51 5.19
CA GLN A 181 -0.86 2.60 4.44
C GLN A 181 0.08 1.44 4.81
N LEU A 182 0.27 1.21 6.11
CA LEU A 182 1.15 0.16 6.62
C LEU A 182 0.70 -1.24 6.17
N LEU A 183 -0.59 -1.52 6.30
CA LEU A 183 -1.17 -2.81 5.91
C LEU A 183 -1.16 -3.02 4.39
N ALA A 184 -1.32 -1.95 3.60
CA ALA A 184 -1.18 -2.01 2.15
C ALA A 184 0.24 -2.39 1.71
N LEU A 185 1.28 -1.95 2.45
CA LEU A 185 2.66 -2.39 2.19
C LEU A 185 2.83 -3.89 2.48
N ASN A 186 2.30 -4.37 3.61
CA ASN A 186 2.33 -5.79 3.97
C ASN A 186 1.62 -6.67 2.93
N PHE A 187 0.53 -6.17 2.34
CA PHE A 187 -0.23 -6.92 1.33
C PHE A 187 0.58 -7.24 0.06
N LEU A 188 1.48 -6.36 -0.34
CA LEU A 188 2.32 -6.52 -1.55
C LEU A 188 3.72 -7.07 -1.26
N ASP A 189 4.08 -7.25 -0.01
CA ASP A 189 5.43 -7.67 0.38
C ASP A 189 5.86 -9.01 -0.26
N GLY A 190 4.96 -10.00 -0.29
CA GLY A 190 5.24 -11.26 -0.97
C GLY A 190 5.53 -11.10 -2.46
N LEU A 191 4.88 -10.14 -3.14
CA LEU A 191 5.19 -9.81 -4.53
C LEU A 191 6.57 -9.15 -4.66
N ASP A 192 6.97 -8.32 -3.70
CA ASP A 192 8.28 -7.68 -3.70
C ASP A 192 9.41 -8.72 -3.66
N HIS A 193 9.29 -9.73 -2.80
CA HIS A 193 10.25 -10.84 -2.72
C HIS A 193 10.28 -11.68 -3.99
N LEU A 194 9.12 -12.01 -4.56
CA LEU A 194 9.07 -12.72 -5.85
C LEU A 194 9.80 -11.97 -6.96
N ILE A 195 9.59 -10.66 -7.07
CA ILE A 195 10.21 -9.83 -8.11
C ILE A 195 11.73 -9.76 -7.92
N SER A 196 12.18 -9.43 -6.70
CA SER A 196 13.58 -9.14 -6.41
C SER A 196 14.44 -10.42 -6.30
N GLU A 197 13.92 -11.47 -5.70
CA GLU A 197 14.67 -12.67 -5.35
C GLU A 197 14.45 -13.81 -6.36
N GLU A 198 13.19 -14.11 -6.71
CA GLU A 198 12.89 -15.28 -7.55
C GLU A 198 12.84 -14.96 -9.05
N TRP A 199 12.32 -13.78 -9.44
CA TRP A 199 12.18 -13.44 -10.86
C TRP A 199 13.38 -12.67 -11.42
N GLY A 200 14.44 -12.52 -10.62
CA GLY A 200 15.75 -12.05 -11.07
C GLY A 200 15.84 -10.55 -11.37
N VAL A 201 14.91 -9.72 -10.87
CA VAL A 201 14.96 -8.28 -11.06
C VAL A 201 15.63 -7.61 -9.85
N LYS A 202 16.95 -7.56 -9.83
CA LYS A 202 17.75 -6.97 -8.75
C LYS A 202 17.55 -5.46 -8.56
N HIS A 203 17.20 -4.77 -9.63
CA HIS A 203 16.99 -3.31 -9.64
C HIS A 203 15.48 -3.04 -9.65
N TYR A 204 14.88 -3.21 -8.49
CA TYR A 204 13.43 -3.07 -8.26
C TYR A 204 13.19 -2.11 -7.10
N GLY A 205 12.16 -1.28 -7.22
CA GLY A 205 11.70 -0.43 -6.13
C GLY A 205 10.22 -0.14 -6.18
N ARG A 206 9.61 0.05 -5.02
CA ARG A 206 8.17 0.28 -4.89
C ARG A 206 7.84 1.43 -3.94
N TYR A 207 6.92 2.28 -4.39
CA TYR A 207 6.27 3.30 -3.55
C TYR A 207 4.74 3.07 -3.56
N VAL A 208 4.21 2.41 -2.52
CA VAL A 208 2.81 1.96 -2.40
C VAL A 208 2.44 1.02 -3.55
N ASP A 209 1.71 1.53 -4.56
CA ASP A 209 1.24 0.83 -5.76
C ASP A 209 2.05 1.15 -7.03
N ASP A 210 2.98 2.10 -6.94
CA ASP A 210 3.91 2.48 -8.00
C ASP A 210 5.18 1.60 -7.92
N MET A 211 5.45 0.81 -8.95
CA MET A 211 6.60 -0.09 -9.05
C MET A 211 7.50 0.32 -10.20
N VAL A 212 8.81 0.29 -9.98
CA VAL A 212 9.82 0.50 -11.03
C VAL A 212 10.78 -0.68 -11.03
N LEU A 213 10.93 -1.31 -12.19
CA LEU A 213 11.84 -2.41 -12.47
C LEU A 213 12.83 -1.98 -13.53
N VAL A 214 14.11 -2.20 -13.30
CA VAL A 214 15.19 -1.88 -14.26
C VAL A 214 15.96 -3.15 -14.58
N HIS A 215 16.16 -3.44 -15.87
CA HIS A 215 16.83 -4.65 -16.32
C HIS A 215 17.49 -4.46 -17.71
N PRO A 216 18.63 -5.10 -18.01
CA PRO A 216 19.26 -4.97 -19.32
C PRO A 216 18.46 -5.63 -20.46
N SER A 217 17.67 -6.68 -20.18
CA SER A 217 16.77 -7.30 -21.17
C SER A 217 15.35 -6.76 -21.07
N LYS A 218 14.87 -6.24 -22.18
CA LYS A 218 13.47 -5.79 -22.35
C LYS A 218 12.50 -6.98 -22.33
N GLU A 219 12.91 -8.09 -22.93
CA GLU A 219 12.14 -9.33 -23.02
C GLU A 219 11.87 -9.89 -21.62
N HIS A 220 12.89 -9.92 -20.75
CA HIS A 220 12.75 -10.34 -19.36
C HIS A 220 11.74 -9.48 -18.61
N LEU A 221 11.76 -8.15 -18.79
CA LEU A 221 10.77 -7.27 -18.18
C LEU A 221 9.35 -7.53 -18.68
N ILE A 222 9.17 -7.93 -19.92
CA ILE A 222 7.86 -8.34 -20.47
C ILE A 222 7.35 -9.61 -19.79
N GLU A 223 8.22 -10.61 -19.60
CA GLU A 223 7.89 -11.84 -18.89
C GLU A 223 7.53 -11.56 -17.42
N VAL A 224 8.35 -10.79 -16.72
CA VAL A 224 8.09 -10.41 -15.33
C VAL A 224 6.78 -9.62 -15.19
N LYS A 225 6.49 -8.71 -16.13
CA LYS A 225 5.19 -8.01 -16.15
C LYS A 225 4.01 -8.98 -16.24
N ALA A 226 4.13 -10.05 -17.03
CA ALA A 226 3.07 -11.07 -17.14
C ALA A 226 2.92 -11.84 -15.81
N LYS A 227 4.03 -12.21 -15.15
CA LYS A 227 4.03 -12.85 -13.83
C LYS A 227 3.38 -11.93 -12.77
N ILE A 228 3.73 -10.64 -12.74
CA ILE A 228 3.10 -9.66 -11.85
C ILE A 228 1.60 -9.59 -12.11
N ALA A 229 1.16 -9.54 -13.37
CA ALA A 229 -0.27 -9.51 -13.71
C ALA A 229 -1.00 -10.77 -13.24
N GLY A 230 -0.39 -11.95 -13.35
CA GLY A 230 -0.91 -13.21 -12.84
C GLY A 230 -1.09 -13.17 -11.33
N TRP A 231 -0.02 -12.84 -10.60
CA TRP A 231 -0.05 -12.74 -9.14
C TRP A 231 -1.12 -11.73 -8.66
N LEU A 232 -1.19 -10.55 -9.27
CA LEU A 232 -2.20 -9.55 -8.93
C LEU A 232 -3.63 -10.08 -9.14
N SER A 233 -3.87 -10.81 -10.24
CA SER A 233 -5.17 -11.41 -10.55
C SER A 233 -5.60 -12.41 -9.47
N GLU A 234 -4.71 -13.28 -9.01
CA GLU A 234 -4.94 -14.23 -7.92
C GLU A 234 -5.28 -13.52 -6.59
N HIS A 235 -4.83 -12.28 -6.43
CA HIS A 235 -5.07 -11.44 -5.25
C HIS A 235 -6.25 -10.45 -5.42
N GLY A 236 -7.03 -10.58 -6.51
CA GLY A 236 -8.17 -9.71 -6.81
C GLY A 236 -7.78 -8.30 -7.26
N LEU A 237 -6.51 -8.13 -7.65
CA LEU A 237 -5.92 -6.87 -8.13
C LEU A 237 -5.69 -6.91 -9.65
N SER A 238 -5.39 -5.78 -10.26
CA SER A 238 -5.03 -5.70 -11.68
C SER A 238 -4.10 -4.54 -11.96
N LEU A 239 -3.32 -4.66 -13.02
CA LEU A 239 -2.49 -3.57 -13.54
C LEU A 239 -3.35 -2.43 -14.06
N HIS A 240 -2.87 -1.19 -13.90
CA HIS A 240 -3.55 -0.02 -14.44
C HIS A 240 -3.34 0.06 -15.96
N PRO A 241 -4.40 0.05 -16.83
CA PRO A 241 -4.25 -0.15 -18.27
C PRO A 241 -3.51 0.97 -19.00
N ARG A 242 -3.38 2.16 -18.41
CA ARG A 242 -2.79 3.36 -19.06
C ARG A 242 -1.57 3.92 -18.32
N LYS A 243 -1.08 3.25 -17.27
CA LYS A 243 0.05 3.74 -16.48
C LYS A 243 1.16 2.67 -16.42
N ILE A 244 1.37 2.00 -17.52
CA ILE A 244 2.44 1.03 -17.69
C ILE A 244 3.35 1.54 -18.79
N TYR A 245 4.63 1.71 -18.46
CA TYR A 245 5.65 2.16 -19.40
C TYR A 245 6.77 1.16 -19.42
N LEU A 246 7.18 0.73 -20.62
CA LEU A 246 8.38 -0.07 -20.84
C LEU A 246 9.22 0.67 -21.88
N GLN A 247 10.34 1.21 -21.49
CA GLN A 247 11.15 2.08 -22.34
C GLN A 247 12.63 1.98 -21.98
N HIS A 248 13.48 2.41 -22.92
CA HIS A 248 14.90 2.57 -22.70
C HIS A 248 15.16 3.67 -21.68
N TYR A 249 16.18 3.52 -20.83
CA TYR A 249 16.49 4.44 -19.73
C TYR A 249 16.70 5.89 -20.15
N THR A 250 17.22 6.13 -21.37
CA THR A 250 17.44 7.48 -21.89
C THR A 250 16.17 8.32 -22.05
N LYS A 251 15.00 7.69 -21.99
CA LYS A 251 13.71 8.40 -22.00
C LYS A 251 13.27 8.87 -20.62
N GLY A 252 14.06 8.53 -19.58
CA GLY A 252 13.69 8.79 -18.20
C GLY A 252 12.47 7.98 -17.73
N VAL A 253 12.07 8.18 -16.50
CA VAL A 253 10.81 7.63 -15.94
C VAL A 253 10.22 8.63 -14.95
N LEU A 254 8.93 8.90 -15.08
CA LEU A 254 8.22 9.68 -14.06
C LEU A 254 7.86 8.77 -12.91
N PHE A 255 8.53 8.91 -11.77
CA PHE A 255 8.31 8.12 -10.57
C PHE A 255 8.01 9.05 -9.39
N ILE A 256 6.86 8.86 -8.73
CA ILE A 256 6.42 9.60 -7.53
C ILE A 256 6.36 11.14 -7.73
N GLY A 257 6.38 11.63 -8.96
CA GLY A 257 6.33 13.07 -9.28
C GLY A 257 7.68 13.73 -9.53
N GLY A 258 8.75 12.94 -9.65
CA GLY A 258 10.10 13.36 -10.05
C GLY A 258 10.63 12.54 -11.20
#